data_06be36bd24a14b7edf253d0299e09798
#
_entry.id   06be36bd24a14b7edf253d0299e09798
#
_cell.length_a   1.000
_cell.length_b   1.000
_cell.length_c   1.000
_cell.angle_alpha   90.00
_cell.angle_beta   90.00
_cell.angle_gamma   90.00
#
_symmetry.space_group_name_H-M   'P 1'
#
loop_
_entity.id
_entity.type
_entity.pdbx_description
1 polymer ?
#
loop_
_entity_poly.entity_id
_entity_poly.type
_entity_poly.pdbx_seq_one_letter_code
_entity_poly.pdbx_strand_id
1 'polypeptide(L)'
;MKLKNKFALLSLCGLMLSANLMAQADDVSPQRKQAIDSLALEKVRDLSKYISIIGNKKTAFSEASRVMDRAEELFAPGSEMGVSALGREAVIYFPIRKYFERLNALNYDRVTIKWYNIHYISDLERQPDGRYVGVVTIYQRFEGESDDGLKYKDTTKKDITIYVERKKTQIEGRTVEFWDVLLGDIRVTETTA
;
A
#
# COMPACT_ATOMS: atom_id res chain seq x y z
N MET A 1 -84.19 10.55 24.36
CA MET A 1 -83.46 11.27 25.38
C MET A 1 -81.98 10.78 25.30
N LYS A 2 -81.13 11.60 24.77
CA LYS A 2 -79.68 11.64 24.80
C LYS A 2 -78.92 10.32 24.89
N LEU A 3 -78.41 9.82 23.73
CA LEU A 3 -77.22 8.97 23.59
C LEU A 3 -76.07 9.83 23.06
N LYS A 4 -75.02 9.97 23.87
CA LYS A 4 -73.82 10.71 23.54
C LYS A 4 -72.82 9.80 22.87
N ASN A 5 -72.32 10.27 21.70
CA ASN A 5 -71.22 9.74 20.94
C ASN A 5 -69.92 9.54 21.75
N LYS A 6 -69.34 8.34 21.66
CA LYS A 6 -67.96 8.08 21.97
C LYS A 6 -67.35 7.19 20.89
N PHE A 7 -66.97 7.79 19.79
CA PHE A 7 -66.09 7.19 18.83
C PHE A 7 -65.22 8.29 18.22
N ALA A 8 -64.02 8.45 18.70
CA ALA A 8 -62.90 9.04 18.02
C ALA A 8 -61.72 9.07 18.97
N LEU A 9 -60.84 8.07 18.92
CA LEU A 9 -59.39 8.21 19.19
C LEU A 9 -58.74 6.82 19.15
N LEU A 10 -58.49 6.33 17.98
CA LEU A 10 -57.53 5.20 17.78
C LEU A 10 -57.14 5.16 16.30
N SER A 11 -56.28 6.05 15.88
CA SER A 11 -55.53 5.88 14.62
C SER A 11 -54.45 6.97 14.53
N LEU A 12 -53.40 6.87 15.31
CA LEU A 12 -52.16 7.62 15.02
C LEU A 12 -51.00 7.04 15.81
N CYS A 13 -50.60 5.80 15.54
CA CYS A 13 -49.38 5.21 16.04
C CYS A 13 -48.88 4.09 15.09
N GLY A 14 -48.57 4.43 13.89
CA GLY A 14 -48.15 3.42 12.90
C GLY A 14 -47.30 3.96 11.76
N LEU A 15 -46.42 4.94 12.00
CA LEU A 15 -45.54 5.48 10.95
C LEU A 15 -44.27 6.07 11.51
N MET A 16 -43.48 5.29 12.26
CA MET A 16 -42.11 5.65 12.62
C MET A 16 -41.24 4.41 12.80
N LEU A 17 -41.26 3.49 11.85
CA LEU A 17 -40.30 2.36 11.87
C LEU A 17 -39.85 1.98 10.45
N SER A 18 -39.24 2.91 9.75
CA SER A 18 -38.60 2.56 8.46
C SER A 18 -37.48 3.54 8.07
N ALA A 19 -36.58 3.84 8.99
CA ALA A 19 -35.44 4.70 8.69
C ALA A 19 -34.12 4.22 9.32
N ASN A 20 -33.86 2.92 9.38
CA ASN A 20 -32.57 2.42 9.86
C ASN A 20 -32.10 1.17 9.08
N LEU A 21 -32.28 1.11 7.78
CA LEU A 21 -31.78 0.00 6.94
C LEU A 21 -30.78 0.46 5.85
N MET A 22 -30.13 1.60 6.01
CA MET A 22 -29.18 2.13 5.00
C MET A 22 -27.78 2.39 5.58
N ALA A 23 -27.30 1.62 6.53
CA ALA A 23 -25.96 1.83 7.09
C ALA A 23 -25.21 0.53 7.36
N GLN A 24 -25.37 -0.51 6.52
CA GLN A 24 -24.63 -1.77 6.72
C GLN A 24 -24.16 -2.38 5.40
N ALA A 25 -23.71 -1.58 4.47
CA ALA A 25 -23.07 -2.06 3.26
C ALA A 25 -21.77 -1.30 3.07
N ASP A 26 -20.68 -1.83 3.60
CA ASP A 26 -19.32 -1.66 3.03
C ASP A 26 -18.19 -2.07 3.99
N ASP A 27 -18.46 -2.87 5.01
CA ASP A 27 -17.37 -3.48 5.76
C ASP A 27 -16.75 -4.64 4.97
N VAL A 28 -15.43 -4.62 4.87
CA VAL A 28 -14.67 -5.70 4.22
C VAL A 28 -14.86 -6.97 5.04
N SER A 29 -15.50 -8.00 4.48
CA SER A 29 -15.70 -9.27 5.18
C SER A 29 -14.35 -9.88 5.61
N PRO A 30 -14.28 -10.71 6.67
CA PRO A 30 -13.03 -11.32 7.11
C PRO A 30 -12.29 -12.09 6.02
N GLN A 31 -13.00 -12.82 5.16
CA GLN A 31 -12.40 -13.55 4.04
C GLN A 31 -11.82 -12.59 3.00
N ARG A 32 -12.50 -11.47 2.73
CA ARG A 32 -12.03 -10.43 1.81
C ARG A 32 -10.83 -9.71 2.38
N LYS A 33 -10.84 -9.39 3.69
CA LYS A 33 -9.69 -8.81 4.38
C LYS A 33 -8.45 -9.72 4.21
N GLN A 34 -8.59 -11.01 4.46
CA GLN A 34 -7.49 -11.97 4.27
C GLN A 34 -6.96 -12.00 2.83
N ALA A 35 -7.84 -11.92 1.83
CA ALA A 35 -7.43 -11.86 0.42
C ALA A 35 -6.67 -10.55 0.11
N ILE A 36 -7.14 -9.41 0.62
CA ILE A 36 -6.48 -8.11 0.49
C ILE A 36 -5.11 -8.12 1.16
N ASP A 37 -5.01 -8.62 2.39
CA ASP A 37 -3.76 -8.74 3.14
C ASP A 37 -2.75 -9.60 2.37
N SER A 38 -3.19 -10.74 1.81
CA SER A 38 -2.35 -11.61 1.00
C SER A 38 -1.84 -10.90 -0.26
N LEU A 39 -2.70 -10.18 -0.97
CA LEU A 39 -2.34 -9.43 -2.17
C LEU A 39 -1.38 -8.27 -1.86
N ALA A 40 -1.58 -7.55 -0.75
CA ALA A 40 -0.69 -6.49 -0.30
C ALA A 40 0.72 -7.03 -0.02
N LEU A 41 0.82 -8.14 0.72
CA LEU A 41 2.09 -8.79 1.01
C LEU A 41 2.77 -9.36 -0.24
N GLU A 42 2.01 -9.85 -1.22
CA GLU A 42 2.53 -10.29 -2.52
C GLU A 42 3.15 -9.11 -3.29
N LYS A 43 2.44 -7.98 -3.42
CA LYS A 43 2.96 -6.77 -4.07
C LYS A 43 4.24 -6.24 -3.40
N VAL A 44 4.31 -6.26 -2.06
CA VAL A 44 5.53 -5.88 -1.32
C VAL A 44 6.69 -6.83 -1.63
N ARG A 45 6.44 -8.14 -1.72
CA ARG A 45 7.47 -9.12 -2.11
C ARG A 45 7.93 -8.94 -3.56
N ASP A 46 7.02 -8.62 -4.47
CA ASP A 46 7.36 -8.34 -5.87
C ASP A 46 8.18 -7.07 -6.00
N LEU A 47 7.81 -6.00 -5.28
CA LEU A 47 8.62 -4.79 -5.20
C LEU A 47 10.04 -5.08 -4.69
N SER A 48 10.18 -5.93 -3.66
CA SER A 48 11.50 -6.37 -3.17
C SER A 48 12.34 -7.03 -4.25
N LYS A 49 11.74 -7.91 -5.07
CA LYS A 49 12.42 -8.55 -6.21
C LYS A 49 12.82 -7.52 -7.27
N TYR A 50 11.92 -6.58 -7.62
CA TYR A 50 12.20 -5.54 -8.59
C TYR A 50 13.34 -4.62 -8.13
N ILE A 51 13.33 -4.18 -6.88
CA ILE A 51 14.42 -3.40 -6.29
C ILE A 51 15.76 -4.15 -6.37
N SER A 52 15.77 -5.44 -6.10
CA SER A 52 16.97 -6.27 -6.19
C SER A 52 17.50 -6.36 -7.62
N ILE A 53 16.62 -6.47 -8.63
CA ILE A 53 17.00 -6.51 -10.06
C ILE A 53 17.52 -5.14 -10.50
N ILE A 54 16.82 -4.06 -10.19
CA ILE A 54 17.19 -2.68 -10.54
C ILE A 54 18.55 -2.30 -9.94
N GLY A 55 18.81 -2.67 -8.68
CA GLY A 55 20.07 -2.39 -8.00
C GLY A 55 21.24 -3.27 -8.42
N ASN A 56 20.99 -4.40 -9.06
CA ASN A 56 22.04 -5.34 -9.46
C ASN A 56 22.85 -4.80 -10.65
N LYS A 57 24.12 -4.56 -10.45
CA LYS A 57 25.06 -4.00 -11.45
C LYS A 57 25.30 -4.90 -12.68
N LYS A 58 24.90 -6.16 -12.62
CA LYS A 58 24.94 -7.09 -13.76
C LYS A 58 23.67 -7.06 -14.62
N THR A 59 22.61 -6.40 -14.18
CA THR A 59 21.36 -6.25 -14.95
C THR A 59 21.59 -5.27 -16.09
N ALA A 60 21.26 -5.69 -17.32
CA ALA A 60 21.33 -4.81 -18.48
C ALA A 60 20.38 -3.61 -18.31
N PHE A 61 20.79 -2.42 -18.75
CA PHE A 61 19.99 -1.19 -18.60
C PHE A 61 18.57 -1.32 -19.17
N SER A 62 18.43 -1.96 -20.35
CA SER A 62 17.13 -2.20 -20.98
C SER A 62 16.21 -3.10 -20.15
N GLU A 63 16.77 -4.05 -19.41
CA GLU A 63 16.03 -4.91 -18.48
C GLU A 63 15.66 -4.14 -17.23
N ALA A 64 16.62 -3.42 -16.63
CA ALA A 64 16.36 -2.58 -15.47
C ALA A 64 15.24 -1.56 -15.74
N SER A 65 15.24 -0.92 -16.92
CA SER A 65 14.19 0.04 -17.31
C SER A 65 12.80 -0.62 -17.36
N ARG A 66 12.68 -1.80 -17.98
CA ARG A 66 11.41 -2.54 -18.01
C ARG A 66 10.93 -2.96 -16.63
N VAL A 67 11.86 -3.32 -15.74
CA VAL A 67 11.54 -3.68 -14.36
C VAL A 67 11.11 -2.43 -13.56
N MET A 68 11.72 -1.27 -13.80
CA MET A 68 11.28 0.01 -13.21
C MET A 68 9.83 0.34 -13.58
N ASP A 69 9.46 0.16 -14.87
CA ASP A 69 8.08 0.41 -15.34
C ASP A 69 7.08 -0.48 -14.59
N ARG A 70 7.37 -1.79 -14.48
CA ARG A 70 6.53 -2.74 -13.73
C ARG A 70 6.49 -2.45 -12.22
N ALA A 71 7.61 -2.01 -11.65
CA ALA A 71 7.67 -1.66 -10.24
C ALA A 71 6.83 -0.41 -9.93
N GLU A 72 6.82 0.57 -10.83
CA GLU A 72 6.02 1.79 -10.71
C GLU A 72 4.52 1.50 -10.74
N GLU A 73 4.07 0.53 -11.54
CA GLU A 73 2.67 0.09 -11.61
C GLU A 73 2.11 -0.46 -10.28
N LEU A 74 2.98 -0.84 -9.34
CA LEU A 74 2.54 -1.27 -8.01
C LEU A 74 2.05 -0.12 -7.13
N PHE A 75 2.38 1.13 -7.46
CA PHE A 75 2.18 2.29 -6.61
C PHE A 75 0.97 3.13 -6.98
N ALA A 76 0.40 3.78 -5.97
CA ALA A 76 -0.54 4.86 -6.18
C ALA A 76 0.17 6.09 -6.79
N PRO A 77 -0.52 6.87 -7.65
CA PRO A 77 0.06 8.07 -8.23
C PRO A 77 0.58 9.04 -7.17
N GLY A 78 1.79 9.59 -7.39
CA GLY A 78 2.41 10.56 -6.50
C GLY A 78 3.10 9.98 -5.28
N SER A 79 3.21 8.66 -5.16
CA SER A 79 3.91 7.99 -4.06
C SER A 79 5.42 8.28 -4.07
N GLU A 80 6.00 8.31 -2.87
CA GLU A 80 7.41 8.62 -2.64
C GLU A 80 8.13 7.52 -1.84
N MET A 81 9.43 7.41 -2.09
CA MET A 81 10.35 6.54 -1.35
C MET A 81 11.26 7.33 -0.44
N GLY A 82 11.19 7.07 0.87
CA GLY A 82 12.14 7.58 1.85
C GLY A 82 13.49 6.86 1.78
N VAL A 83 14.55 7.63 1.75
CA VAL A 83 15.94 7.16 1.74
C VAL A 83 16.71 7.83 2.87
N SER A 84 17.39 7.03 3.67
CA SER A 84 18.32 7.46 4.71
C SER A 84 19.68 6.77 4.53
N ALA A 85 20.66 7.22 5.27
CA ALA A 85 21.97 6.59 5.35
C ALA A 85 22.55 6.78 6.75
N LEU A 86 23.46 5.90 7.14
CA LEU A 86 24.19 6.04 8.41
C LEU A 86 24.89 7.41 8.50
N GLY A 87 24.76 8.06 9.64
CA GLY A 87 25.38 9.37 9.90
C GLY A 87 24.65 10.55 9.24
N ARG A 88 23.49 10.33 8.61
CA ARG A 88 22.61 11.40 8.13
C ARG A 88 21.37 11.48 9.00
N GLU A 89 21.07 12.66 9.50
CA GLU A 89 19.87 12.91 10.31
C GLU A 89 18.61 13.03 9.47
N ALA A 90 18.73 13.50 8.22
CA ALA A 90 17.57 13.74 7.36
C ALA A 90 17.26 12.56 6.46
N VAL A 91 15.98 12.15 6.45
CA VAL A 91 15.40 11.29 5.41
C VAL A 91 15.08 12.13 4.18
N ILE A 92 15.51 11.68 3.02
CA ILE A 92 15.19 12.34 1.74
C ILE A 92 14.12 11.53 1.03
N TYR A 93 13.09 12.19 0.52
CA TYR A 93 12.01 11.56 -0.23
C TYR A 93 12.20 11.78 -1.73
N PHE A 94 11.97 10.74 -2.50
CA PHE A 94 12.03 10.77 -3.95
C PHE A 94 10.75 10.20 -4.54
N PRO A 95 10.18 10.80 -5.61
CA PRO A 95 9.19 10.13 -6.43
C PRO A 95 9.68 8.73 -6.83
N ILE A 96 8.79 7.74 -6.85
CA ILE A 96 9.15 6.32 -7.01
C ILE A 96 10.06 6.10 -8.22
N ARG A 97 9.70 6.65 -9.39
CA ARG A 97 10.53 6.52 -10.59
C ARG A 97 11.95 7.07 -10.37
N LYS A 98 12.04 8.23 -9.74
CA LYS A 98 13.32 8.88 -9.46
C LYS A 98 14.18 8.06 -8.49
N TYR A 99 13.56 7.43 -7.52
CA TYR A 99 14.26 6.50 -6.62
C TYR A 99 14.87 5.32 -7.40
N PHE A 100 14.12 4.68 -8.32
CA PHE A 100 14.63 3.56 -9.10
C PHE A 100 15.79 3.96 -10.03
N GLU A 101 15.69 5.12 -10.68
CA GLU A 101 16.78 5.67 -11.49
C GLU A 101 18.05 5.89 -10.67
N ARG A 102 17.92 6.47 -9.47
CA ARG A 102 19.04 6.67 -8.56
C ARG A 102 19.63 5.37 -8.05
N LEU A 103 18.80 4.39 -7.75
CA LEU A 103 19.21 3.07 -7.31
C LEU A 103 20.07 2.37 -8.41
N ASN A 104 19.63 2.41 -9.65
CA ASN A 104 20.38 1.87 -10.77
C ASN A 104 21.70 2.60 -11.00
N ALA A 105 21.74 3.92 -10.74
CA ALA A 105 22.91 4.79 -10.93
C ALA A 105 23.87 4.84 -9.73
N LEU A 106 23.66 4.04 -8.65
CA LEU A 106 24.57 4.02 -7.52
C LEU A 106 26.01 3.67 -7.95
N ASN A 107 26.98 4.41 -7.44
CA ASN A 107 28.39 4.24 -7.77
C ASN A 107 29.06 3.16 -6.90
N TYR A 108 28.63 1.91 -7.05
CA TYR A 108 29.22 0.70 -6.49
C TYR A 108 29.37 -0.35 -7.58
N ASP A 109 30.39 -1.21 -7.47
CA ASP A 109 30.59 -2.33 -8.39
C ASP A 109 29.66 -3.51 -8.07
N ARG A 110 29.27 -3.61 -6.80
CA ARG A 110 28.25 -4.55 -6.32
C ARG A 110 27.26 -3.86 -5.42
N VAL A 111 25.97 -4.14 -5.64
CA VAL A 111 24.88 -3.72 -4.78
C VAL A 111 24.02 -4.93 -4.44
N THR A 112 23.77 -5.12 -3.13
CA THR A 112 22.85 -6.14 -2.64
C THR A 112 21.80 -5.47 -1.77
N ILE A 113 20.53 -5.69 -2.11
CA ILE A 113 19.40 -5.20 -1.34
C ILE A 113 18.50 -6.37 -1.01
N LYS A 114 18.21 -6.55 0.28
CA LYS A 114 17.33 -7.62 0.77
C LYS A 114 16.28 -7.04 1.69
N TRP A 115 15.02 -7.40 1.46
CA TRP A 115 13.91 -7.13 2.36
C TRP A 115 13.59 -8.38 3.15
N TYR A 116 13.32 -8.20 4.44
CA TYR A 116 12.99 -9.29 5.35
C TYR A 116 12.01 -8.81 6.43
N ASN A 117 11.48 -9.74 7.22
CA ASN A 117 10.47 -9.46 8.24
C ASN A 117 9.28 -8.65 7.68
N ILE A 118 8.77 -9.08 6.50
CA ILE A 118 7.63 -8.46 5.84
C ILE A 118 6.37 -8.93 6.56
N HIS A 119 5.72 -8.04 7.31
CA HIS A 119 4.49 -8.37 8.03
C HIS A 119 3.53 -7.17 8.07
N TYR A 120 2.27 -7.48 8.21
CA TYR A 120 1.20 -6.51 8.36
C TYR A 120 1.18 -6.02 9.81
N ILE A 121 1.15 -4.71 10.04
CA ILE A 121 1.19 -4.12 11.38
C ILE A 121 -0.10 -3.38 11.75
N SER A 122 -0.92 -3.02 10.81
CA SER A 122 -2.17 -2.33 11.07
C SER A 122 -3.36 -3.00 10.42
N ASP A 123 -4.52 -2.85 11.05
CA ASP A 123 -5.78 -3.13 10.39
C ASP A 123 -6.06 -2.08 9.30
N LEU A 124 -6.90 -2.48 8.33
CA LEU A 124 -7.36 -1.59 7.29
C LEU A 124 -8.35 -0.58 7.88
N GLU A 125 -8.01 0.71 7.83
CA GLU A 125 -8.85 1.80 8.29
C GLU A 125 -9.57 2.46 7.10
N ARG A 126 -10.89 2.57 7.19
CA ARG A 126 -11.69 3.23 6.16
C ARG A 126 -11.48 4.74 6.21
N GLN A 127 -11.15 5.33 5.07
CA GLN A 127 -10.97 6.77 4.91
C GLN A 127 -12.28 7.45 4.48
N PRO A 128 -12.41 8.78 4.68
CA PRO A 128 -13.60 9.53 4.28
C PRO A 128 -13.93 9.45 2.79
N ASP A 129 -12.92 9.21 1.93
CA ASP A 129 -13.08 9.03 0.48
C ASP A 129 -13.50 7.61 0.07
N GLY A 130 -13.74 6.72 1.05
CA GLY A 130 -14.20 5.35 0.84
C GLY A 130 -13.08 4.32 0.60
N ARG A 131 -11.82 4.74 0.46
CA ARG A 131 -10.66 3.85 0.41
C ARG A 131 -10.36 3.28 1.80
N TYR A 132 -9.63 2.16 1.83
CA TYR A 132 -9.04 1.65 3.06
C TYR A 132 -7.52 1.84 3.02
N VAL A 133 -6.95 2.15 4.17
CA VAL A 133 -5.50 2.36 4.33
C VAL A 133 -4.98 1.44 5.41
N GLY A 134 -3.86 0.79 5.13
CA GLY A 134 -3.10 -0.01 6.08
C GLY A 134 -1.61 0.26 5.95
N VAL A 135 -0.80 -0.38 6.80
CA VAL A 135 0.66 -0.23 6.80
C VAL A 135 1.31 -1.60 6.86
N VAL A 136 2.31 -1.81 6.02
CA VAL A 136 3.20 -2.97 6.06
C VAL A 136 4.59 -2.52 6.46
N THR A 137 5.14 -3.08 7.53
CA THR A 137 6.52 -2.83 7.94
C THR A 137 7.46 -3.87 7.32
N ILE A 138 8.61 -3.38 6.86
CA ILE A 138 9.72 -4.19 6.36
C ILE A 138 11.03 -3.75 6.98
N TYR A 139 12.01 -4.64 6.94
CA TYR A 139 13.42 -4.30 7.14
C TYR A 139 14.16 -4.47 5.82
N GLN A 140 14.90 -3.44 5.42
CA GLN A 140 15.75 -3.44 4.24
C GLN A 140 17.21 -3.47 4.68
N ARG A 141 17.97 -4.46 4.23
CA ARG A 141 19.42 -4.48 4.32
C ARG A 141 19.99 -4.04 2.99
N PHE A 142 20.85 -3.04 3.03
CA PHE A 142 21.62 -2.55 1.90
C PHE A 142 23.11 -2.88 2.11
N GLU A 143 23.76 -3.37 1.07
CA GLU A 143 25.21 -3.58 1.02
C GLU A 143 25.72 -3.07 -0.33
N GLY A 144 26.67 -2.13 -0.31
CA GLY A 144 27.39 -1.60 -1.46
C GLY A 144 28.87 -1.86 -1.33
N GLU A 145 29.50 -2.38 -2.39
CA GLU A 145 30.95 -2.64 -2.45
C GLU A 145 31.52 -2.04 -3.71
N SER A 146 32.70 -1.42 -3.63
CA SER A 146 33.50 -0.93 -4.74
C SER A 146 34.82 -1.70 -4.84
N ASP A 147 35.40 -1.80 -6.03
CA ASP A 147 36.63 -2.56 -6.29
C ASP A 147 37.86 -1.95 -5.59
N ASP A 148 37.80 -0.65 -5.22
CA ASP A 148 38.80 0.03 -4.37
C ASP A 148 38.74 -0.37 -2.89
N GLY A 149 37.82 -1.27 -2.50
CA GLY A 149 37.65 -1.77 -1.15
C GLY A 149 36.67 -1.00 -0.30
N LEU A 150 36.03 0.06 -0.83
CA LEU A 150 34.95 0.78 -0.11
C LEU A 150 33.76 -0.16 0.12
N LYS A 151 33.35 -0.25 1.38
CA LYS A 151 32.17 -1.02 1.76
C LYS A 151 31.23 -0.16 2.58
N TYR A 152 29.95 -0.22 2.20
CA TYR A 152 28.87 0.41 2.94
C TYR A 152 27.78 -0.62 3.24
N LYS A 153 27.27 -0.59 4.46
CA LYS A 153 26.17 -1.48 4.87
C LYS A 153 25.30 -0.77 5.88
N ASP A 154 24.01 -0.90 5.69
CA ASP A 154 23.01 -0.48 6.68
C ASP A 154 21.80 -1.41 6.71
N THR A 155 20.99 -1.22 7.75
CA THR A 155 19.66 -1.80 7.89
C THR A 155 18.67 -0.69 8.16
N THR A 156 17.64 -0.61 7.35
CA THR A 156 16.61 0.42 7.46
C THR A 156 15.25 -0.24 7.71
N LYS A 157 14.56 0.17 8.77
CA LYS A 157 13.16 -0.15 9.00
C LYS A 157 12.30 0.83 8.21
N LYS A 158 11.33 0.31 7.47
CA LYS A 158 10.44 1.11 6.62
C LYS A 158 9.01 0.69 6.78
N ASP A 159 8.13 1.68 6.74
CA ASP A 159 6.68 1.50 6.70
C ASP A 159 6.17 1.84 5.30
N ILE A 160 5.40 0.92 4.73
CA ILE A 160 4.79 1.02 3.40
C ILE A 160 3.31 1.24 3.59
N THR A 161 2.79 2.37 3.13
CA THR A 161 1.35 2.61 3.10
C THR A 161 0.71 1.70 2.06
N ILE A 162 -0.42 1.09 2.41
CA ILE A 162 -1.22 0.26 1.50
C ILE A 162 -2.55 0.95 1.30
N TYR A 163 -2.89 1.24 0.05
CA TYR A 163 -4.21 1.72 -0.35
C TYR A 163 -5.04 0.58 -0.92
N VAL A 164 -6.27 0.48 -0.48
CA VAL A 164 -7.24 -0.51 -0.97
C VAL A 164 -8.48 0.23 -1.44
N GLU A 165 -8.79 0.12 -2.71
CA GLU A 165 -9.91 0.82 -3.31
C GLU A 165 -10.80 -0.12 -4.12
N ARG A 166 -12.09 0.21 -4.21
CA ARG A 166 -13.03 -0.55 -5.04
C ARG A 166 -12.99 0.02 -6.45
N LYS A 167 -12.66 -0.81 -7.42
CA LYS A 167 -12.67 -0.47 -8.84
C LYS A 167 -13.77 -1.20 -9.58
N LYS A 168 -14.27 -0.57 -10.64
CA LYS A 168 -15.24 -1.16 -11.57
C LYS A 168 -14.60 -1.27 -12.95
N THR A 169 -14.76 -2.42 -13.58
CA THR A 169 -14.35 -2.63 -14.96
C THR A 169 -15.47 -3.32 -15.74
N GLN A 170 -15.44 -3.20 -17.07
CA GLN A 170 -16.34 -3.94 -17.93
C GLN A 170 -15.63 -5.14 -18.52
N ILE A 171 -16.21 -6.33 -18.31
CA ILE A 171 -15.74 -7.59 -18.91
C ILE A 171 -16.93 -8.16 -19.69
N GLU A 172 -16.77 -8.34 -20.99
CA GLU A 172 -17.82 -8.85 -21.88
C GLU A 172 -19.20 -8.13 -21.71
N GLY A 173 -19.18 -6.81 -21.55
CA GLY A 173 -20.36 -5.98 -21.38
C GLY A 173 -20.98 -6.02 -19.98
N ARG A 174 -20.40 -6.75 -19.03
CA ARG A 174 -20.84 -6.79 -17.63
C ARG A 174 -19.93 -5.95 -16.76
N THR A 175 -20.52 -5.12 -15.90
CA THR A 175 -19.73 -4.39 -14.89
C THR A 175 -19.33 -5.35 -13.78
N VAL A 176 -18.02 -5.50 -13.57
CA VAL A 176 -17.43 -6.28 -12.49
C VAL A 176 -16.74 -5.32 -11.52
N GLU A 177 -17.02 -5.49 -10.23
CA GLU A 177 -16.35 -4.77 -9.14
C GLU A 177 -15.28 -5.66 -8.51
N PHE A 178 -14.10 -5.06 -8.28
CA PHE A 178 -13.00 -5.73 -7.58
C PHE A 178 -12.27 -4.76 -6.66
N TRP A 179 -11.54 -5.32 -5.71
CA TRP A 179 -10.67 -4.55 -4.84
C TRP A 179 -9.27 -4.50 -5.44
N ASP A 180 -8.79 -3.28 -5.68
CA ASP A 180 -7.42 -3.04 -6.10
C ASP A 180 -6.58 -2.64 -4.88
N VAL A 181 -5.34 -3.12 -4.86
CA VAL A 181 -4.36 -2.84 -3.80
C VAL A 181 -3.19 -2.12 -4.43
N LEU A 182 -2.89 -0.92 -3.95
CA LEU A 182 -1.75 -0.13 -4.41
C LEU A 182 -0.83 0.17 -3.21
N LEU A 183 0.47 0.18 -3.49
CA LEU A 183 1.46 0.67 -2.54
C LEU A 183 1.46 2.20 -2.57
N GLY A 184 1.60 2.81 -1.42
CA GLY A 184 1.76 4.26 -1.26
C GLY A 184 3.18 4.65 -0.88
N ASP A 185 3.29 5.72 -0.10
CA ASP A 185 4.56 6.19 0.42
C ASP A 185 5.29 5.12 1.21
N ILE A 186 6.59 5.08 1.03
CA ILE A 186 7.50 4.26 1.83
C ILE A 186 8.33 5.18 2.72
N ARG A 187 8.05 5.13 4.01
CA ARG A 187 8.68 5.99 5.02
C ARG A 187 9.75 5.25 5.80
N VAL A 188 10.86 5.91 6.03
CA VAL A 188 11.91 5.40 6.92
C VAL A 188 11.54 5.71 8.37
N THR A 189 11.59 4.70 9.23
CA THR A 189 11.34 4.85 10.67
C THR A 189 12.62 4.71 11.49
N GLU A 190 13.61 3.96 10.99
CA GLU A 190 14.88 3.74 11.69
C GLU A 190 15.98 3.35 10.70
N THR A 191 17.22 3.72 10.98
CA THR A 191 18.41 3.26 10.24
C THR A 191 19.51 2.89 11.22
N THR A 192 20.03 1.67 11.09
CA THR A 192 21.10 1.10 11.95
C THR A 192 22.22 0.52 11.11
N ALA A 193 23.38 0.27 11.75
CA ALA A 193 24.55 -0.36 11.15
C ALA A 193 24.34 -1.87 10.90
#